data_72730771ad32e45ba7b3d0ac66641467
#
_entry.id   72730771ad32e45ba7b3d0ac66641467
#
_cell.length_a   1.000
_cell.length_b   1.000
_cell.length_c   1.000
_cell.angle_alpha   90.00
_cell.angle_beta   90.00
_cell.angle_gamma   90.00
#
_symmetry.space_group_name_H-M   'P 1'
#
loop_
_entity.id
_entity.type
_entity.pdbx_description
1 polymer ?
#
loop_
_entity_poly.entity_id
_entity_poly.type
_entity_poly.pdbx_seq_one_letter_code
_entity_poly.pdbx_strand_id
1 'polypeptide(L)'
;MNLTMKMSLAAMVCLVCVGANAQEKKYPEQERMRPGMSEYWTPQPKVVTPGCIQTNSAPSDAIVLFDGKDLSAWEGAKGGPAEWDVHDGVFTVNKKKGDILTKESFESFQLHLEWCVPADITGTSQGRGNSGVFLQDMYEIQILDCYNNETYVNGQ
;
A
#
# COMPACT_ATOMS: atom_id res chain seq x y z
N MET A 1 -17.16 71.88 -22.65
CA MET A 1 -17.54 70.47 -22.53
C MET A 1 -17.21 70.04 -21.11
N ASN A 2 -18.25 69.86 -20.30
CA ASN A 2 -18.21 70.03 -18.86
C ASN A 2 -17.53 68.92 -18.10
N LEU A 3 -16.57 69.28 -17.29
CA LEU A 3 -15.75 68.44 -16.38
C LEU A 3 -16.60 67.80 -15.26
N THR A 4 -17.84 68.21 -15.07
CA THR A 4 -18.75 67.78 -14.01
C THR A 4 -19.46 66.43 -14.29
N MET A 5 -19.43 65.95 -15.55
CA MET A 5 -20.17 64.71 -15.89
C MET A 5 -19.33 63.41 -15.77
N LYS A 6 -17.99 63.57 -15.61
CA LYS A 6 -17.10 62.37 -15.46
C LYS A 6 -16.88 61.91 -14.03
N MET A 7 -17.20 62.72 -13.04
CA MET A 7 -17.05 62.33 -11.63
C MET A 7 -18.25 61.54 -11.08
N SER A 8 -19.42 61.63 -11.72
CA SER A 8 -20.62 60.93 -11.24
C SER A 8 -20.62 59.42 -11.52
N LEU A 9 -19.93 59.00 -12.59
CA LEU A 9 -19.89 57.57 -12.95
C LEU A 9 -18.88 56.76 -12.12
N ALA A 10 -17.80 57.39 -11.67
CA ALA A 10 -16.80 56.75 -10.83
C ALA A 10 -17.27 56.57 -9.37
N ALA A 11 -18.09 57.49 -8.88
CA ALA A 11 -18.70 57.39 -7.54
C ALA A 11 -19.81 56.32 -7.46
N MET A 12 -20.50 56.05 -8.57
CA MET A 12 -21.58 55.06 -8.60
C MET A 12 -21.06 53.62 -8.69
N VAL A 13 -19.87 53.41 -9.25
CA VAL A 13 -19.25 52.05 -9.30
C VAL A 13 -18.67 51.63 -7.95
N CYS A 14 -18.24 52.56 -7.12
CA CYS A 14 -17.72 52.24 -5.78
C CYS A 14 -18.82 51.89 -4.76
N LEU A 15 -20.07 52.35 -4.96
CA LEU A 15 -21.15 52.03 -4.03
C LEU A 15 -21.76 50.64 -4.21
N VAL A 16 -21.56 50.02 -5.37
CA VAL A 16 -22.08 48.64 -5.62
C VAL A 16 -21.20 47.52 -5.02
N CYS A 17 -19.93 47.83 -4.67
CA CYS A 17 -19.01 46.85 -4.10
C CYS A 17 -19.11 46.73 -2.56
N VAL A 18 -19.88 47.55 -1.87
CA VAL A 18 -19.96 47.52 -0.38
C VAL A 18 -21.10 46.63 0.12
N GLY A 19 -21.90 46.05 -0.81
CA GLY A 19 -23.08 45.25 -0.47
C GLY A 19 -22.90 43.73 -0.51
N ALA A 20 -21.69 43.24 -0.67
CA ALA A 20 -21.44 41.82 -0.47
C ALA A 20 -21.36 41.51 1.04
N ASN A 21 -22.53 41.34 1.65
CA ASN A 21 -22.61 40.71 2.97
C ASN A 21 -21.96 39.32 2.83
N ALA A 22 -20.73 39.23 3.25
CA ALA A 22 -20.13 37.92 3.56
C ALA A 22 -21.03 37.32 4.63
N GLN A 23 -21.95 36.44 4.24
CA GLN A 23 -22.63 35.58 5.18
C GLN A 23 -21.57 34.78 5.88
N GLU A 24 -21.27 35.19 7.11
CA GLU A 24 -20.44 34.41 8.00
C GLU A 24 -21.07 33.02 8.11
N LYS A 25 -20.46 32.03 7.50
CA LYS A 25 -20.89 30.63 7.67
C LYS A 25 -20.76 30.29 9.14
N LYS A 26 -21.88 30.39 9.86
CA LYS A 26 -21.99 29.95 11.24
C LYS A 26 -21.86 28.42 11.22
N TYR A 27 -20.66 27.94 11.46
CA TYR A 27 -20.47 26.52 11.72
C TYR A 27 -21.14 26.18 13.05
N PRO A 28 -21.81 25.03 13.15
CA PRO A 28 -22.35 24.59 14.43
C PRO A 28 -21.23 24.54 15.46
N GLU A 29 -21.52 25.01 16.66
CA GLU A 29 -20.56 24.96 17.78
C GLU A 29 -20.14 23.51 18.00
N GLN A 30 -18.86 23.24 17.93
CA GLN A 30 -18.34 21.90 18.17
C GLN A 30 -18.62 21.53 19.63
N GLU A 31 -19.34 20.43 19.80
CA GLU A 31 -19.58 19.88 21.13
C GLU A 31 -18.24 19.53 21.80
N ARG A 32 -18.06 19.98 23.05
CA ARG A 32 -16.86 19.64 23.80
C ARG A 32 -16.72 18.14 23.93
N MET A 33 -15.57 17.61 23.49
CA MET A 33 -15.24 16.21 23.67
C MET A 33 -15.35 15.81 25.13
N ARG A 34 -16.12 14.78 25.41
CA ARG A 34 -16.26 14.14 26.73
C ARG A 34 -15.51 12.82 26.73
N PRO A 35 -14.92 12.37 27.85
CA PRO A 35 -14.18 11.11 27.88
C PRO A 35 -14.95 9.92 27.30
N GLY A 36 -16.22 9.77 27.59
CA GLY A 36 -17.06 8.70 27.08
C GLY A 36 -17.33 8.73 25.58
N MET A 37 -17.01 9.79 24.85
CA MET A 37 -17.26 9.87 23.40
C MET A 37 -16.30 8.99 22.59
N SER A 38 -15.18 8.60 23.16
CA SER A 38 -14.19 7.71 22.54
C SER A 38 -14.28 6.26 23.04
N GLU A 39 -15.15 5.98 24.02
CA GLU A 39 -15.30 4.64 24.60
C GLU A 39 -16.27 3.74 23.80
N TYR A 40 -17.16 4.37 23.02
CA TYR A 40 -18.14 3.65 22.22
C TYR A 40 -17.83 3.81 20.75
N TRP A 41 -17.38 2.74 20.15
CA TRP A 41 -17.04 2.69 18.73
C TRP A 41 -18.02 1.79 17.96
N THR A 42 -18.55 2.29 16.87
CA THR A 42 -19.44 1.53 16.00
C THR A 42 -19.01 1.68 14.54
N PRO A 43 -18.81 0.58 13.79
CA PRO A 43 -18.94 -0.82 14.24
C PRO A 43 -17.81 -1.25 15.18
N GLN A 44 -18.09 -2.19 16.06
CA GLN A 44 -17.05 -2.80 16.91
C GLN A 44 -16.04 -3.54 16.03
N PRO A 45 -14.72 -3.39 16.28
CA PRO A 45 -13.71 -4.17 15.58
C PRO A 45 -13.93 -5.67 15.77
N LYS A 46 -13.64 -6.44 14.74
CA LYS A 46 -13.65 -7.91 14.87
C LYS A 46 -12.56 -8.36 15.83
N VAL A 47 -12.89 -9.34 16.66
CA VAL A 47 -11.88 -10.01 17.48
C VAL A 47 -11.03 -10.90 16.58
N VAL A 48 -9.74 -10.65 16.54
CA VAL A 48 -8.77 -11.42 15.77
C VAL A 48 -7.97 -12.32 16.70
N THR A 49 -7.91 -13.62 16.41
CA THR A 49 -6.98 -14.52 17.07
C THR A 49 -5.60 -14.32 16.46
N PRO A 50 -4.58 -13.97 17.26
CA PRO A 50 -3.23 -13.77 16.74
C PRO A 50 -2.67 -15.03 16.11
N GLY A 51 -1.81 -14.88 15.12
CA GLY A 51 -0.98 -15.95 14.60
C GLY A 51 0.02 -16.47 15.64
N CYS A 52 0.56 -17.64 15.44
CA CYS A 52 1.53 -18.25 16.32
C CYS A 52 2.75 -18.75 15.51
N ILE A 53 3.93 -18.20 15.80
CA ILE A 53 5.17 -18.58 15.13
C ILE A 53 5.52 -20.07 15.38
N GLN A 54 5.29 -20.54 16.59
CA GLN A 54 5.62 -21.94 16.96
C GLN A 54 4.79 -22.98 16.20
N THR A 55 3.59 -22.62 15.78
CA THR A 55 2.68 -23.48 15.00
C THR A 55 2.60 -23.07 13.54
N ASN A 56 3.32 -22.07 13.13
CA ASN A 56 3.26 -21.45 11.82
C ASN A 56 1.81 -21.14 11.37
N SER A 57 1.01 -20.65 12.31
CA SER A 57 -0.39 -20.31 12.03
C SER A 57 -0.55 -18.82 11.77
N ALA A 58 -1.28 -18.50 10.71
CA ALA A 58 -1.64 -17.12 10.39
C ALA A 58 -2.69 -16.57 11.38
N PRO A 59 -2.82 -15.23 11.55
CA PRO A 59 -3.95 -14.63 12.23
C PRO A 59 -5.29 -15.05 11.62
N SER A 60 -6.36 -15.05 12.44
CA SER A 60 -7.68 -15.55 12.01
C SER A 60 -8.35 -14.73 10.89
N ASP A 61 -7.87 -13.54 10.62
CA ASP A 61 -8.34 -12.63 9.56
C ASP A 61 -7.36 -12.55 8.37
N ALA A 62 -6.29 -13.33 8.38
CA ALA A 62 -5.35 -13.37 7.29
C ALA A 62 -5.90 -14.08 6.05
N ILE A 63 -5.63 -13.52 4.89
CA ILE A 63 -5.80 -14.21 3.61
C ILE A 63 -4.50 -14.97 3.34
N VAL A 64 -4.56 -16.28 3.38
CA VAL A 64 -3.40 -17.14 3.16
C VAL A 64 -3.18 -17.32 1.67
N LEU A 65 -2.14 -16.70 1.14
CA LEU A 65 -1.78 -16.77 -0.28
C LEU A 65 -0.97 -18.03 -0.62
N PHE A 66 -0.33 -18.63 0.38
CA PHE A 66 0.42 -19.88 0.24
C PHE A 66 0.45 -20.63 1.58
N ASP A 67 -0.01 -21.86 1.58
CA ASP A 67 -0.09 -22.72 2.77
C ASP A 67 0.94 -23.85 2.76
N GLY A 68 1.91 -23.78 1.88
CA GLY A 68 2.95 -24.80 1.71
C GLY A 68 2.59 -25.93 0.74
N LYS A 69 1.41 -25.92 0.10
CA LYS A 69 0.93 -27.04 -0.72
C LYS A 69 0.90 -26.72 -2.21
N ASP A 70 0.30 -25.60 -2.59
CA ASP A 70 0.11 -25.26 -4.00
C ASP A 70 0.07 -23.74 -4.24
N LEU A 71 0.03 -23.35 -5.50
CA LEU A 71 -0.07 -21.98 -5.95
C LEU A 71 -1.51 -21.63 -6.42
N SER A 72 -2.52 -22.22 -5.82
CA SER A 72 -3.92 -22.01 -6.24
C SER A 72 -4.39 -20.57 -6.14
N ALA A 73 -3.82 -19.76 -5.24
CA ALA A 73 -4.09 -18.32 -5.11
C ALA A 73 -3.32 -17.45 -6.12
N TRP A 74 -2.48 -18.06 -6.96
CA TRP A 74 -1.58 -17.38 -7.89
C TRP A 74 -1.87 -17.72 -9.34
N GLU A 75 -1.46 -16.84 -10.24
CA GLU A 75 -1.48 -17.04 -11.69
C GLU A 75 -0.19 -16.54 -12.31
N GLY A 76 0.12 -17.00 -13.50
CA GLY A 76 1.27 -16.49 -14.24
C GLY A 76 1.02 -15.06 -14.75
N ALA A 77 2.00 -14.18 -14.72
CA ALA A 77 1.88 -12.80 -15.17
C ALA A 77 1.50 -12.66 -16.65
N LYS A 78 1.68 -13.70 -17.46
CA LYS A 78 1.27 -13.76 -18.86
C LYS A 78 -0.05 -14.50 -19.08
N GLY A 79 -0.75 -14.79 -17.99
CA GLY A 79 -1.95 -15.61 -17.96
C GLY A 79 -1.66 -17.10 -17.76
N GLY A 80 -2.69 -17.86 -17.37
CA GLY A 80 -2.58 -19.26 -17.05
C GLY A 80 -2.15 -19.53 -15.59
N PRO A 81 -1.93 -20.80 -15.23
CA PRO A 81 -1.53 -21.15 -13.88
C PRO A 81 -0.12 -20.66 -13.53
N ALA A 82 0.11 -20.35 -12.25
CA ALA A 82 1.46 -20.13 -11.76
C ALA A 82 2.25 -21.44 -11.83
N GLU A 83 3.45 -21.41 -12.42
CA GLU A 83 4.26 -22.61 -12.70
C GLU A 83 5.61 -22.56 -11.97
N TRP A 84 5.67 -21.94 -10.79
CA TRP A 84 6.85 -22.04 -9.94
C TRP A 84 6.85 -23.38 -9.20
N ASP A 85 8.04 -23.84 -8.82
CA ASP A 85 8.22 -25.15 -8.24
C ASP A 85 7.83 -25.14 -6.75
N VAL A 86 6.91 -26.02 -6.35
CA VAL A 86 6.47 -26.19 -4.94
C VAL A 86 7.01 -27.49 -4.39
N HIS A 87 7.78 -27.42 -3.32
CA HIS A 87 8.30 -28.60 -2.61
C HIS A 87 8.62 -28.23 -1.15
N ASP A 88 8.50 -29.18 -0.27
CA ASP A 88 8.87 -29.05 1.16
C ASP A 88 8.29 -27.83 1.87
N GLY A 89 7.07 -27.43 1.50
CA GLY A 89 6.39 -26.31 2.13
C GLY A 89 6.85 -24.92 1.65
N VAL A 90 7.66 -24.86 0.59
CA VAL A 90 8.12 -23.61 -0.02
C VAL A 90 7.82 -23.62 -1.52
N PHE A 91 7.74 -22.45 -2.12
CA PHE A 91 7.78 -22.32 -3.58
C PHE A 91 9.05 -21.60 -4.01
N THR A 92 9.62 -22.06 -5.11
CA THR A 92 10.89 -21.57 -5.63
C THR A 92 10.67 -20.88 -6.98
N VAL A 93 11.28 -19.70 -7.13
CA VAL A 93 11.24 -18.94 -8.37
C VAL A 93 11.76 -19.76 -9.54
N ASN A 94 10.93 -19.88 -10.59
CA ASN A 94 11.35 -20.50 -11.84
C ASN A 94 11.48 -19.43 -12.94
N LYS A 95 12.72 -18.99 -13.19
CA LYS A 95 13.03 -17.93 -14.18
C LYS A 95 12.49 -18.20 -15.58
N LYS A 96 12.31 -19.46 -15.97
CA LYS A 96 11.81 -19.83 -17.30
C LYS A 96 10.30 -19.62 -17.43
N LYS A 97 9.60 -19.55 -16.29
CA LYS A 97 8.15 -19.42 -16.21
C LYS A 97 7.70 -17.96 -16.04
N GLY A 98 8.63 -17.06 -15.78
CA GLY A 98 8.36 -15.66 -15.55
C GLY A 98 7.76 -15.38 -14.17
N ASP A 99 7.13 -14.24 -14.03
CA ASP A 99 6.56 -13.77 -12.77
C ASP A 99 5.20 -14.39 -12.50
N ILE A 100 4.80 -14.38 -11.24
CA ILE A 100 3.47 -14.80 -10.80
C ILE A 100 2.77 -13.62 -10.11
N LEU A 101 1.43 -13.60 -10.18
CA LEU A 101 0.57 -12.59 -9.59
C LEU A 101 -0.42 -13.25 -8.64
N THR A 102 -0.87 -12.53 -7.64
CA THR A 102 -2.04 -12.93 -6.86
C THR A 102 -3.29 -12.81 -7.73
N LYS A 103 -4.18 -13.82 -7.70
CA LYS A 103 -5.48 -13.77 -8.39
C LYS A 103 -6.41 -12.71 -7.81
N GLU A 104 -6.29 -12.47 -6.51
CA GLU A 104 -7.04 -11.44 -5.81
C GLU A 104 -6.25 -10.12 -5.81
N SER A 105 -6.95 -9.01 -5.96
CA SER A 105 -6.39 -7.66 -5.89
C SER A 105 -6.67 -7.05 -4.52
N PHE A 106 -5.70 -6.33 -3.97
CA PHE A 106 -5.77 -5.72 -2.65
C PHE A 106 -5.51 -4.21 -2.75
N GLU A 107 -6.33 -3.39 -2.08
CA GLU A 107 -6.14 -1.94 -2.04
C GLU A 107 -5.24 -1.52 -0.88
N SER A 108 -5.60 -1.95 0.33
CA SER A 108 -4.85 -1.68 1.56
C SER A 108 -4.59 -2.98 2.29
N PHE A 109 -3.34 -3.28 2.59
CA PHE A 109 -2.98 -4.56 3.19
C PHE A 109 -1.72 -4.46 4.06
N GLN A 110 -1.54 -5.46 4.90
CA GLN A 110 -0.28 -5.81 5.52
C GLN A 110 0.15 -7.15 4.92
N LEU A 111 1.36 -7.21 4.37
CA LEU A 111 1.92 -8.43 3.79
C LEU A 111 2.95 -9.01 4.74
N HIS A 112 2.80 -10.30 5.06
CA HIS A 112 3.84 -11.10 5.68
C HIS A 112 4.39 -12.09 4.64
N LEU A 113 5.68 -12.05 4.43
CA LEU A 113 6.40 -12.92 3.50
C LEU A 113 7.76 -13.30 4.11
N GLU A 114 8.08 -14.58 4.05
CA GLU A 114 9.39 -15.09 4.42
C GLU A 114 10.11 -15.60 3.16
N TRP A 115 11.41 -15.36 3.08
CA TRP A 115 12.21 -15.78 1.94
C TRP A 115 13.60 -16.21 2.37
N CYS A 116 14.21 -17.08 1.57
CA CYS A 116 15.62 -17.39 1.71
C CYS A 116 16.25 -17.61 0.32
N VAL A 117 17.54 -17.35 0.25
CA VAL A 117 18.33 -17.60 -0.94
C VAL A 117 18.92 -19.01 -0.85
N PRO A 118 18.90 -19.82 -1.93
CA PRO A 118 19.54 -21.13 -1.94
C PRO A 118 21.03 -21.06 -1.56
N ALA A 119 21.50 -22.03 -0.79
CA ALA A 119 22.87 -22.04 -0.30
C ALA A 119 23.94 -22.17 -1.41
N ASP A 120 23.55 -22.73 -2.56
CA ASP A 120 24.42 -22.96 -3.74
C ASP A 120 24.31 -21.82 -4.77
N ILE A 121 23.67 -20.71 -4.43
CA ILE A 121 23.51 -19.58 -5.34
C ILE A 121 24.87 -19.01 -5.73
N THR A 122 25.06 -18.73 -7.00
CA THR A 122 26.29 -18.17 -7.56
C THR A 122 26.05 -16.84 -8.23
N GLY A 123 27.11 -16.05 -8.38
CA GLY A 123 27.04 -14.73 -9.00
C GLY A 123 27.62 -13.65 -8.10
N THR A 124 27.47 -12.42 -8.54
CA THR A 124 27.94 -11.22 -7.82
C THR A 124 26.95 -10.08 -7.99
N SER A 125 26.90 -9.16 -7.05
CA SER A 125 26.08 -7.95 -7.11
C SER A 125 24.61 -8.29 -7.42
N GLN A 126 23.98 -7.58 -8.32
CA GLN A 126 22.59 -7.77 -8.77
C GLN A 126 22.36 -9.09 -9.53
N GLY A 127 23.41 -9.81 -9.87
CA GLY A 127 23.32 -11.11 -10.55
C GLY A 127 23.22 -12.31 -9.60
N ARG A 128 23.19 -12.09 -8.25
CA ARG A 128 23.15 -13.16 -7.26
C ARG A 128 21.89 -13.09 -6.41
N GLY A 129 21.02 -14.10 -6.56
CA GLY A 129 19.79 -14.23 -5.76
C GLY A 129 18.83 -13.05 -5.90
N ASN A 130 18.75 -12.48 -7.08
CA ASN A 130 17.90 -11.31 -7.36
C ASN A 130 16.46 -11.73 -7.66
N SER A 131 15.55 -11.18 -6.91
CA SER A 131 14.10 -11.31 -7.04
C SER A 131 13.43 -10.08 -6.45
N GLY A 132 12.12 -9.99 -6.53
CA GLY A 132 11.41 -8.85 -5.96
C GLY A 132 9.93 -9.14 -5.69
N VAL A 133 9.35 -8.34 -4.83
CA VAL A 133 7.90 -8.29 -4.60
C VAL A 133 7.37 -6.96 -5.12
N PHE A 134 6.56 -7.03 -6.16
CA PHE A 134 5.96 -5.85 -6.76
C PHE A 134 4.62 -5.54 -6.09
N LEU A 135 4.49 -4.33 -5.58
CA LEU A 135 3.25 -3.80 -5.03
C LEU A 135 2.59 -2.92 -6.10
N GLN A 136 1.31 -3.19 -6.38
CA GLN A 136 0.51 -2.46 -7.38
C GLN A 136 1.18 -2.44 -8.78
N ASP A 137 1.93 -3.47 -9.12
CA ASP A 137 2.67 -3.59 -10.39
C ASP A 137 3.61 -2.40 -10.69
N MET A 138 3.98 -1.64 -9.65
CA MET A 138 4.74 -0.41 -9.78
C MET A 138 5.92 -0.31 -8.82
N TYR A 139 5.75 -0.74 -7.58
CA TYR A 139 6.75 -0.57 -6.54
C TYR A 139 7.39 -1.90 -6.18
N GLU A 140 8.68 -2.04 -6.42
CA GLU A 140 9.43 -3.23 -6.08
C GLU A 140 10.03 -3.14 -4.68
N ILE A 141 9.76 -4.17 -3.88
CA ILE A 141 10.54 -4.46 -2.69
C ILE A 141 11.60 -5.47 -3.09
N GLN A 142 12.84 -5.02 -3.15
CA GLN A 142 13.97 -5.82 -3.61
C GLN A 142 14.23 -7.01 -2.67
N ILE A 143 14.31 -8.19 -3.24
CA ILE A 143 14.87 -9.40 -2.61
C ILE A 143 16.20 -9.70 -3.29
N LEU A 144 17.29 -9.66 -2.53
CA LEU A 144 18.64 -9.90 -3.06
C LEU A 144 19.48 -10.62 -2.03
N ASP A 145 20.34 -11.52 -2.49
CA ASP A 145 21.37 -12.06 -1.63
C ASP A 145 22.41 -11.00 -1.29
N CYS A 146 22.30 -10.44 -0.10
CA CYS A 146 23.21 -9.41 0.42
C CYS A 146 24.34 -9.98 1.29
N TYR A 147 24.38 -11.30 1.54
CA TYR A 147 25.44 -11.90 2.36
C TYR A 147 26.79 -11.86 1.64
N ASN A 148 27.75 -11.13 2.21
CA ASN A 148 29.06 -10.89 1.58
C ASN A 148 28.95 -10.42 0.13
N ASN A 149 27.98 -9.53 -0.15
CA ASN A 149 27.74 -8.96 -1.48
C ASN A 149 28.00 -7.46 -1.43
N GLU A 150 28.91 -6.97 -2.23
CA GLU A 150 29.35 -5.56 -2.22
C GLU A 150 28.25 -4.56 -2.53
N THR A 151 27.20 -4.99 -3.22
CA THR A 151 26.09 -4.11 -3.60
C THR A 151 25.43 -3.40 -2.41
N TYR A 152 25.39 -4.05 -1.23
CA TYR A 152 24.72 -3.49 -0.05
C TYR A 152 25.64 -3.34 1.17
N VAL A 153 26.86 -3.84 1.14
CA VAL A 153 27.82 -3.80 2.26
C VAL A 153 28.21 -2.36 2.61
N ASN A 154 28.15 -1.45 1.67
CA ASN A 154 28.56 -0.06 1.85
C ASN A 154 27.35 0.90 2.03
N GLY A 155 26.15 0.40 2.30
CA GLY A 155 25.00 1.20 2.61
C GLY A 155 24.52 2.09 1.46
N GLN A 156 24.65 1.63 0.26
CA GLN A 156 24.11 2.31 -0.92
C GLN A 156 22.70 1.87 -1.22
#